data_a6ca83977c13831797cee1498df8f35a
#
_entry.id   a6ca83977c13831797cee1498df8f35a
#
_cell.length_a   1.000
_cell.length_b   1.000
_cell.length_c   1.000
_cell.angle_alpha   90.00
_cell.angle_beta   90.00
_cell.angle_gamma   90.00
#
_symmetry.space_group_name_H-M   'P 1'
#
loop_
_entity.id
_entity.type
_entity.pdbx_description
1 polymer ?
#
loop_
_entity_poly.entity_id
_entity_poly.type
_entity_poly.pdbx_seq_one_letter_code
_entity_poly.pdbx_strand_id
1 'polypeptide(L)'
;ELKLRLADTNIKVCAGMDGLLEAATQEQCSVVVTAIVGMIGIRPTIAAMKAGKDIALANKETLVTAGHIIMPMAEELGVSIYPVDSEHSAIFQCLQSGKRDDLDSLIITASGGPFRKKTTEELKHVTVEDALNHPNWSMGRKITIDSATLVNKGLEVIEAKWLFGVDFDDIHVVVQPKSVIHSMIQFKDGSVIAQLGTPDMKLPIQYALFYPQHRNLAGERLDFAKLKEITFEEPPVDVLKGLPYAYKAGRIGGSMPTVLNAANEKAVALFLDRKIQFLDIYDI
;
A
#
# COMPACT_ATOMS: atom_id res chain seq x y z
N GLU A 1 16.82 8.24 26.85
CA GLU A 1 15.78 9.23 27.20
C GLU A 1 14.47 8.56 27.61
N LEU A 2 13.85 7.68 26.78
CA LEU A 2 12.54 7.05 27.09
C LEU A 2 12.59 6.23 28.40
N LYS A 3 13.66 5.45 28.64
CA LYS A 3 13.83 4.71 29.90
C LYS A 3 13.84 5.63 31.12
N LEU A 4 14.44 6.82 31.01
CA LEU A 4 14.47 7.81 32.11
C LEU A 4 13.07 8.44 32.34
N ARG A 5 12.31 8.71 31.27
CA ARG A 5 10.96 9.25 31.38
C ARG A 5 9.94 8.27 31.96
N LEU A 6 10.20 6.98 31.85
CA LEU A 6 9.31 5.90 32.32
C LEU A 6 9.88 5.17 33.54
N ALA A 7 10.90 5.75 34.21
CA ALA A 7 11.61 5.11 35.33
C ALA A 7 10.73 4.83 36.55
N ASP A 8 9.65 5.58 36.71
CA ASP A 8 8.62 5.46 37.76
C ASP A 8 7.45 4.54 37.39
N THR A 9 7.56 3.85 36.25
CA THR A 9 6.52 2.94 35.76
C THR A 9 7.07 1.52 35.58
N ASN A 10 6.18 0.53 35.48
CA ASN A 10 6.55 -0.86 35.14
C ASN A 10 6.60 -1.10 33.62
N ILE A 11 6.63 -0.04 32.81
CA ILE A 11 6.63 -0.17 31.35
C ILE A 11 8.03 -0.57 30.87
N LYS A 12 8.11 -1.73 30.24
CA LYS A 12 9.36 -2.22 29.64
C LYS A 12 9.71 -1.40 28.40
N VAL A 13 10.93 -0.90 28.34
CA VAL A 13 11.45 -0.17 27.18
C VAL A 13 12.49 -1.03 26.48
N CYS A 14 12.19 -1.43 25.24
CA CYS A 14 13.05 -2.21 24.36
C CYS A 14 13.50 -1.35 23.17
N ALA A 15 14.53 -1.79 22.46
CA ALA A 15 15.06 -1.12 21.29
C ALA A 15 15.65 -2.12 20.30
N GLY A 16 15.81 -1.67 19.05
CA GLY A 16 16.37 -2.50 17.98
C GLY A 16 15.44 -3.63 17.54
N MET A 17 15.97 -4.56 16.75
CA MET A 17 15.19 -5.68 16.21
C MET A 17 14.63 -6.59 17.30
N ASP A 18 15.41 -6.88 18.33
CA ASP A 18 14.96 -7.72 19.44
C ASP A 18 13.75 -7.11 20.16
N GLY A 19 13.74 -5.79 20.34
CA GLY A 19 12.61 -5.07 20.89
C GLY A 19 11.36 -5.11 19.98
N LEU A 20 11.55 -5.06 18.67
CA LEU A 20 10.45 -5.20 17.70
C LEU A 20 9.87 -6.63 17.71
N LEU A 21 10.73 -7.65 17.76
CA LEU A 21 10.29 -9.04 17.83
C LEU A 21 9.54 -9.31 19.14
N GLU A 22 10.04 -8.81 20.26
CA GLU A 22 9.37 -8.94 21.54
C GLU A 22 7.99 -8.26 21.54
N ALA A 23 7.90 -7.04 20.99
CA ALA A 23 6.62 -6.33 20.88
C ALA A 23 5.62 -7.09 19.98
N ALA A 24 6.10 -7.65 18.85
CA ALA A 24 5.27 -8.37 17.89
C ALA A 24 4.75 -9.74 18.41
N THR A 25 5.37 -10.30 19.46
CA THR A 25 5.03 -11.62 19.99
C THR A 25 4.34 -11.58 21.36
N GLN A 26 3.86 -10.41 21.80
CA GLN A 26 3.17 -10.26 23.08
C GLN A 26 1.98 -11.20 23.19
N GLU A 27 1.93 -12.02 24.26
CA GLU A 27 0.90 -13.05 24.47
C GLU A 27 -0.53 -12.47 24.52
N GLN A 28 -0.68 -11.27 25.07
CA GLN A 28 -1.98 -10.62 25.28
C GLN A 28 -2.59 -10.00 24.02
N CYS A 29 -1.87 -10.02 22.90
CA CYS A 29 -2.33 -9.46 21.63
C CYS A 29 -2.72 -10.60 20.67
N SER A 30 -3.87 -10.49 20.02
CA SER A 30 -4.31 -11.42 18.96
C SER A 30 -3.99 -10.88 17.55
N VAL A 31 -3.87 -9.56 17.40
CA VAL A 31 -3.61 -8.90 16.12
C VAL A 31 -2.39 -7.99 16.27
N VAL A 32 -1.50 -8.01 15.28
CA VAL A 32 -0.33 -7.12 15.20
C VAL A 32 -0.48 -6.20 14.00
N VAL A 33 -0.44 -4.89 14.24
CA VAL A 33 -0.37 -3.89 13.16
C VAL A 33 1.08 -3.74 12.73
N THR A 34 1.39 -4.11 11.49
CA THR A 34 2.73 -3.98 10.92
C THR A 34 2.80 -2.74 10.03
N ALA A 35 3.29 -1.63 10.59
CA ALA A 35 3.32 -0.31 9.96
C ALA A 35 4.73 0.32 9.91
N ILE A 36 5.76 -0.48 10.07
CA ILE A 36 7.15 -0.02 9.96
C ILE A 36 7.51 0.10 8.50
N VAL A 37 8.00 1.26 8.09
CA VAL A 37 8.36 1.54 6.69
C VAL A 37 9.57 0.71 6.25
N GLY A 38 9.51 0.19 5.02
CA GLY A 38 10.58 -0.56 4.39
C GLY A 38 10.67 -2.03 4.83
N MET A 39 11.68 -2.75 4.35
CA MET A 39 11.83 -4.21 4.52
C MET A 39 12.07 -4.66 5.98
N ILE A 40 12.37 -3.75 6.88
CA ILE A 40 12.60 -4.07 8.31
C ILE A 40 11.37 -4.69 8.98
N GLY A 41 10.17 -4.43 8.46
CA GLY A 41 8.90 -4.99 8.95
C GLY A 41 8.72 -6.49 8.72
N ILE A 42 9.49 -7.12 7.81
CA ILE A 42 9.36 -8.54 7.45
C ILE A 42 9.59 -9.44 8.66
N ARG A 43 10.68 -9.22 9.40
CA ARG A 43 11.05 -10.08 10.55
C ARG A 43 10.02 -10.02 11.68
N PRO A 44 9.55 -8.84 12.14
CA PRO A 44 8.47 -8.76 13.12
C PRO A 44 7.16 -9.39 12.63
N THR A 45 6.81 -9.25 11.34
CA THR A 45 5.64 -9.89 10.75
C THR A 45 5.73 -11.41 10.85
N ILE A 46 6.85 -12.01 10.43
CA ILE A 46 7.08 -13.46 10.54
C ILE A 46 7.02 -13.92 12.01
N ALA A 47 7.62 -13.16 12.93
CA ALA A 47 7.59 -13.50 14.34
C ALA A 47 6.16 -13.49 14.92
N ALA A 48 5.38 -12.48 14.58
CA ALA A 48 3.97 -12.37 14.97
C ALA A 48 3.14 -13.56 14.44
N MET A 49 3.29 -13.91 13.15
CA MET A 49 2.61 -15.05 12.52
C MET A 49 2.97 -16.37 13.22
N LYS A 50 4.26 -16.61 13.50
CA LYS A 50 4.73 -17.80 14.24
C LYS A 50 4.21 -17.85 15.68
N ALA A 51 3.87 -16.70 16.26
CA ALA A 51 3.23 -16.59 17.57
C ALA A 51 1.68 -16.70 17.48
N GLY A 52 1.13 -17.08 16.31
CA GLY A 52 -0.30 -17.26 16.09
C GLY A 52 -1.11 -15.96 16.09
N LYS A 53 -0.49 -14.83 15.68
CA LYS A 53 -1.13 -13.53 15.60
C LYS A 53 -1.61 -13.24 14.19
N ASP A 54 -2.82 -12.73 14.06
CA ASP A 54 -3.29 -12.12 12.83
C ASP A 54 -2.53 -10.82 12.54
N ILE A 55 -2.41 -10.47 11.28
CA ILE A 55 -1.65 -9.31 10.82
C ILE A 55 -2.58 -8.27 10.20
N ALA A 56 -2.60 -7.05 10.74
CA ALA A 56 -3.14 -5.88 10.06
C ALA A 56 -1.96 -5.22 9.31
N LEU A 57 -1.88 -5.51 8.00
CA LEU A 57 -0.71 -5.20 7.18
C LEU A 57 -0.82 -3.80 6.55
N ALA A 58 -0.02 -2.86 7.06
CA ALA A 58 0.15 -1.53 6.46
C ALA A 58 1.48 -1.39 5.70
N ASN A 59 2.45 -2.26 5.97
CA ASN A 59 3.76 -2.28 5.32
C ASN A 59 3.70 -3.11 4.04
N LYS A 60 3.42 -2.46 2.90
CA LYS A 60 3.33 -3.12 1.59
C LYS A 60 4.64 -3.77 1.15
N GLU A 61 5.78 -3.22 1.56
CA GLU A 61 7.09 -3.75 1.21
C GLU A 61 7.28 -5.19 1.72
N THR A 62 6.59 -5.58 2.78
CA THR A 62 6.57 -6.96 3.28
C THR A 62 6.10 -7.95 2.21
N LEU A 63 5.02 -7.67 1.50
CA LEU A 63 4.52 -8.55 0.44
C LEU A 63 5.24 -8.32 -0.89
N VAL A 64 5.62 -7.09 -1.21
CA VAL A 64 6.41 -6.79 -2.42
C VAL A 64 7.69 -7.61 -2.45
N THR A 65 8.39 -7.71 -1.32
CA THR A 65 9.71 -8.35 -1.25
C THR A 65 9.66 -9.80 -0.80
N ALA A 66 8.70 -10.17 0.04
CA ALA A 66 8.63 -11.49 0.66
C ALA A 66 7.24 -12.14 0.56
N GLY A 67 6.37 -11.71 -0.35
CA GLY A 67 5.02 -12.25 -0.50
C GLY A 67 5.00 -13.75 -0.74
N HIS A 68 5.96 -14.27 -1.51
CA HIS A 68 6.15 -15.70 -1.76
C HIS A 68 6.53 -16.52 -0.51
N ILE A 69 6.96 -15.88 0.56
CA ILE A 69 7.25 -16.50 1.85
C ILE A 69 6.08 -16.28 2.81
N ILE A 70 5.58 -15.05 2.87
CA ILE A 70 4.59 -14.60 3.86
C ILE A 70 3.23 -15.27 3.63
N MET A 71 2.73 -15.29 2.40
CA MET A 71 1.39 -15.82 2.12
C MET A 71 1.27 -17.32 2.35
N PRO A 72 2.19 -18.18 1.86
CA PRO A 72 2.16 -19.60 2.19
C PRO A 72 2.33 -19.88 3.70
N MET A 73 3.17 -19.09 4.39
CA MET A 73 3.34 -19.22 5.84
C MET A 73 2.06 -18.84 6.60
N ALA A 74 1.33 -17.81 6.16
CA ALA A 74 0.06 -17.43 6.76
C ALA A 74 -0.97 -18.55 6.65
N GLU A 75 -1.05 -19.19 5.47
CA GLU A 75 -1.92 -20.34 5.22
C GLU A 75 -1.54 -21.54 6.10
N GLU A 76 -0.26 -21.89 6.15
CA GLU A 76 0.27 -23.01 6.95
C GLU A 76 -0.01 -22.82 8.45
N LEU A 77 0.16 -21.59 8.95
CA LEU A 77 -0.05 -21.27 10.36
C LEU A 77 -1.50 -20.95 10.71
N GLY A 78 -2.40 -20.86 9.72
CA GLY A 78 -3.81 -20.53 9.91
C GLY A 78 -4.03 -19.12 10.47
N VAL A 79 -3.14 -18.16 10.15
CA VAL A 79 -3.25 -16.76 10.55
C VAL A 79 -3.75 -15.91 9.38
N SER A 80 -4.53 -14.88 9.71
CA SER A 80 -5.12 -13.98 8.71
C SER A 80 -4.24 -12.76 8.47
N ILE A 81 -4.21 -12.28 7.22
CA ILE A 81 -3.60 -11.00 6.86
C ILE A 81 -4.69 -10.07 6.37
N TYR A 82 -4.94 -9.00 7.14
CA TYR A 82 -5.92 -7.96 6.84
C TYR A 82 -5.22 -6.75 6.24
N PRO A 83 -5.58 -6.32 5.01
CA PRO A 83 -4.96 -5.17 4.39
C PRO A 83 -5.34 -3.86 5.08
N VAL A 84 -4.35 -3.01 5.32
CA VAL A 84 -4.51 -1.63 5.81
C VAL A 84 -4.31 -0.61 4.70
N ASP A 85 -3.53 -0.94 3.66
CA ASP A 85 -3.46 -0.09 2.47
C ASP A 85 -4.85 0.14 1.90
N SER A 86 -5.19 1.39 1.56
CA SER A 86 -6.58 1.79 1.25
C SER A 86 -7.16 1.05 0.06
N GLU A 87 -6.36 0.85 -0.98
CA GLU A 87 -6.77 0.15 -2.19
C GLU A 87 -7.01 -1.35 -1.93
N HIS A 88 -6.12 -1.97 -1.18
CA HIS A 88 -6.24 -3.39 -0.84
C HIS A 88 -7.38 -3.65 0.16
N SER A 89 -7.56 -2.75 1.13
CA SER A 89 -8.73 -2.79 2.02
C SER A 89 -10.03 -2.66 1.23
N ALA A 90 -10.07 -1.80 0.22
CA ALA A 90 -11.23 -1.65 -0.67
C ALA A 90 -11.54 -2.94 -1.44
N ILE A 91 -10.52 -3.54 -2.07
CA ILE A 91 -10.64 -4.83 -2.77
C ILE A 91 -11.12 -5.91 -1.79
N PHE A 92 -10.51 -6.00 -0.62
CA PHE A 92 -10.89 -6.97 0.41
C PHE A 92 -12.34 -6.82 0.84
N GLN A 93 -12.84 -5.59 0.99
CA GLN A 93 -14.26 -5.31 1.27
C GLN A 93 -15.15 -5.72 0.10
N CYS A 94 -14.78 -5.38 -1.13
CA CYS A 94 -15.55 -5.75 -2.33
C CYS A 94 -15.65 -7.27 -2.50
N LEU A 95 -14.60 -8.02 -2.20
CA LEU A 95 -14.58 -9.49 -2.27
C LEU A 95 -15.56 -10.17 -1.32
N GLN A 96 -16.09 -9.46 -0.29
CA GLN A 96 -17.15 -10.01 0.58
C GLN A 96 -18.50 -10.11 -0.13
N SER A 97 -18.66 -9.52 -1.33
CA SER A 97 -19.93 -9.50 -2.08
C SER A 97 -20.19 -10.72 -2.96
N GLY A 98 -19.20 -11.60 -3.14
CA GLY A 98 -19.32 -12.77 -4.01
C GLY A 98 -18.32 -13.86 -3.70
N LYS A 99 -18.30 -14.90 -4.52
CA LYS A 99 -17.32 -15.98 -4.39
C LYS A 99 -16.04 -15.62 -5.13
N ARG A 100 -14.93 -16.08 -4.59
CA ARG A 100 -13.61 -15.86 -5.23
C ARG A 100 -13.51 -16.46 -6.63
N ASP A 101 -14.11 -17.61 -6.86
CA ASP A 101 -14.11 -18.30 -8.16
C ASP A 101 -14.85 -17.51 -9.26
N ASP A 102 -15.70 -16.56 -8.87
CA ASP A 102 -16.45 -15.70 -9.79
C ASP A 102 -15.68 -14.42 -10.15
N LEU A 103 -14.54 -14.17 -9.49
CA LEU A 103 -13.69 -13.01 -9.76
C LEU A 103 -13.09 -13.10 -11.17
N ASP A 104 -13.16 -12.00 -11.90
CA ASP A 104 -12.53 -11.81 -13.20
C ASP A 104 -11.24 -11.00 -13.03
N SER A 105 -11.34 -9.80 -12.46
CA SER A 105 -10.20 -8.92 -12.33
C SER A 105 -10.28 -7.96 -11.14
N LEU A 106 -9.13 -7.42 -10.75
CA LEU A 106 -8.98 -6.34 -9.79
C LEU A 106 -8.76 -5.02 -10.52
N ILE A 107 -9.40 -3.96 -10.06
CA ILE A 107 -9.24 -2.62 -10.61
C ILE A 107 -8.76 -1.69 -9.49
N ILE A 108 -7.45 -1.47 -9.46
CA ILE A 108 -6.79 -0.61 -8.47
C ILE A 108 -6.89 0.84 -8.92
N THR A 109 -7.36 1.73 -8.07
CA THR A 109 -7.41 3.15 -8.38
C THR A 109 -6.14 3.87 -7.94
N ALA A 110 -5.77 4.90 -8.67
CA ALA A 110 -4.67 5.81 -8.34
C ALA A 110 -5.15 7.25 -8.33
N SER A 111 -4.60 8.12 -7.48
CA SER A 111 -4.83 9.56 -7.60
C SER A 111 -4.18 10.14 -8.86
N GLY A 112 -3.18 9.43 -9.39
CA GLY A 112 -2.31 9.87 -10.48
C GLY A 112 -1.19 10.81 -10.03
N GLY A 113 -1.15 11.19 -8.75
CA GLY A 113 -0.13 12.07 -8.18
C GLY A 113 -0.19 13.50 -8.73
N PRO A 114 0.80 14.35 -8.35
CA PRO A 114 0.83 15.75 -8.77
C PRO A 114 1.18 15.92 -10.26
N PHE A 115 1.74 14.91 -10.91
CA PHE A 115 2.32 15.03 -12.25
C PHE A 115 1.55 14.30 -13.35
N ARG A 116 0.35 13.79 -13.07
CA ARG A 116 -0.43 12.99 -14.01
C ARG A 116 -0.74 13.66 -15.36
N LYS A 117 -0.68 14.99 -15.43
CA LYS A 117 -0.94 15.77 -16.66
C LYS A 117 0.31 16.43 -17.23
N LYS A 118 1.49 16.15 -16.67
CA LYS A 118 2.74 16.74 -17.13
C LYS A 118 3.34 15.92 -18.26
N THR A 119 3.97 16.62 -19.19
CA THR A 119 4.83 16.03 -20.24
C THR A 119 6.20 15.69 -19.68
N THR A 120 6.94 14.83 -20.38
CA THR A 120 8.34 14.51 -20.02
C THR A 120 9.22 15.75 -19.97
N GLU A 121 9.00 16.74 -20.86
CA GLU A 121 9.77 17.97 -20.87
C GLU A 121 9.51 18.82 -19.61
N GLU A 122 8.26 18.93 -19.19
CA GLU A 122 7.91 19.63 -17.95
C GLU A 122 8.50 18.95 -16.71
N LEU A 123 8.61 17.62 -16.73
CA LEU A 123 9.17 16.84 -15.61
C LEU A 123 10.66 17.06 -15.39
N LYS A 124 11.42 17.50 -16.41
CA LYS A 124 12.85 17.84 -16.27
C LYS A 124 13.10 18.99 -15.29
N HIS A 125 12.09 19.81 -15.04
CA HIS A 125 12.23 21.03 -14.26
C HIS A 125 11.50 20.99 -12.92
N VAL A 126 10.86 19.85 -12.57
CA VAL A 126 10.14 19.74 -11.29
C VAL A 126 11.10 19.62 -10.12
N THR A 127 10.71 20.28 -9.04
CA THR A 127 11.48 20.32 -7.80
C THR A 127 10.99 19.24 -6.81
N VAL A 128 11.74 19.05 -5.74
CA VAL A 128 11.32 18.20 -4.61
C VAL A 128 10.01 18.71 -4.01
N GLU A 129 9.87 20.01 -3.92
CA GLU A 129 8.67 20.68 -3.37
C GLU A 129 7.44 20.41 -4.24
N ASP A 130 7.57 20.48 -5.56
CA ASP A 130 6.49 20.16 -6.50
C ASP A 130 6.05 18.69 -6.34
N ALA A 131 7.02 17.78 -6.23
CA ALA A 131 6.75 16.35 -6.08
C ALA A 131 6.12 15.98 -4.72
N LEU A 132 6.42 16.74 -3.67
CA LEU A 132 5.84 16.56 -2.34
C LEU A 132 4.43 17.18 -2.19
N ASN A 133 3.96 17.97 -3.16
CA ASN A 133 2.64 18.59 -3.12
C ASN A 133 1.56 17.66 -3.68
N HIS A 134 1.18 16.63 -2.89
CA HIS A 134 0.14 15.69 -3.31
C HIS A 134 -1.27 16.32 -3.26
N PRO A 135 -2.12 16.13 -4.30
CA PRO A 135 -3.41 16.84 -4.40
C PRO A 135 -4.45 16.45 -3.34
N ASN A 136 -4.46 15.20 -2.85
CA ASN A 136 -5.54 14.67 -2.02
C ASN A 136 -5.09 14.19 -0.65
N TRP A 137 -3.85 13.74 -0.51
CA TRP A 137 -3.36 13.07 0.69
C TRP A 137 -2.21 13.83 1.35
N SER A 138 -2.23 13.87 2.68
CA SER A 138 -1.06 14.26 3.47
C SER A 138 -0.33 13.00 3.93
N MET A 139 0.84 12.74 3.35
CA MET A 139 1.58 11.49 3.53
C MET A 139 3.04 11.74 3.89
N GLY A 140 3.75 10.67 4.27
CA GLY A 140 5.20 10.71 4.43
C GLY A 140 5.93 11.06 3.12
N ARG A 141 7.14 11.61 3.23
CA ARG A 141 7.89 12.12 2.07
C ARG A 141 8.16 11.02 1.02
N LYS A 142 8.60 9.83 1.43
CA LYS A 142 8.92 8.72 0.53
C LYS A 142 7.70 8.31 -0.30
N ILE A 143 6.58 7.98 0.33
CA ILE A 143 5.36 7.53 -0.36
C ILE A 143 4.76 8.63 -1.26
N THR A 144 4.97 9.91 -0.93
CA THR A 144 4.52 11.02 -1.78
C THR A 144 5.31 11.06 -3.09
N ILE A 145 6.64 10.82 -3.06
CA ILE A 145 7.44 10.69 -4.28
C ILE A 145 7.05 9.41 -5.04
N ASP A 146 6.82 8.30 -4.36
CA ASP A 146 6.33 7.07 -4.99
C ASP A 146 4.99 7.27 -5.70
N SER A 147 4.10 8.10 -5.14
CA SER A 147 2.85 8.50 -5.80
C SER A 147 3.13 9.36 -7.05
N ALA A 148 4.03 10.33 -6.96
CA ALA A 148 4.40 11.21 -8.08
C ALA A 148 5.02 10.44 -9.24
N THR A 149 5.73 9.35 -8.98
CA THR A 149 6.39 8.47 -9.98
C THR A 149 5.52 7.31 -10.45
N LEU A 150 4.35 7.08 -9.87
CA LEU A 150 3.53 5.86 -9.99
C LEU A 150 4.22 4.57 -9.49
N VAL A 151 5.34 4.65 -8.81
CA VAL A 151 5.97 3.49 -8.16
C VAL A 151 5.08 2.96 -7.05
N ASN A 152 4.45 3.83 -6.24
CA ASN A 152 3.53 3.39 -5.19
C ASN A 152 2.45 2.47 -5.76
N LYS A 153 1.83 2.86 -6.87
CA LYS A 153 0.80 2.04 -7.53
C LYS A 153 1.38 0.75 -8.09
N GLY A 154 2.61 0.78 -8.57
CA GLY A 154 3.33 -0.42 -8.99
C GLY A 154 3.59 -1.41 -7.84
N LEU A 155 4.02 -0.91 -6.67
CA LEU A 155 4.19 -1.74 -5.47
C LEU A 155 2.86 -2.34 -5.01
N GLU A 156 1.78 -1.59 -5.10
CA GLU A 156 0.43 -2.05 -4.77
C GLU A 156 -0.06 -3.15 -5.72
N VAL A 157 0.27 -3.09 -7.01
CA VAL A 157 -0.02 -4.18 -7.96
C VAL A 157 0.69 -5.49 -7.54
N ILE A 158 1.95 -5.41 -7.11
CA ILE A 158 2.68 -6.58 -6.61
C ILE A 158 2.08 -7.09 -5.30
N GLU A 159 1.71 -6.21 -4.40
CA GLU A 159 1.03 -6.56 -3.14
C GLU A 159 -0.31 -7.25 -3.40
N ALA A 160 -1.13 -6.72 -4.32
CA ALA A 160 -2.43 -7.28 -4.70
C ALA A 160 -2.32 -8.70 -5.24
N LYS A 161 -1.30 -8.98 -6.08
CA LYS A 161 -1.01 -10.33 -6.57
C LYS A 161 -0.87 -11.31 -5.40
N TRP A 162 -0.11 -10.96 -4.39
CA TRP A 162 0.13 -11.84 -3.24
C TRP A 162 -1.10 -11.95 -2.33
N LEU A 163 -1.70 -10.83 -1.93
CA LEU A 163 -2.86 -10.83 -1.02
C LEU A 163 -4.06 -11.57 -1.60
N PHE A 164 -4.31 -11.36 -2.89
CA PHE A 164 -5.52 -11.90 -3.52
C PHE A 164 -5.23 -13.09 -4.45
N GLY A 165 -3.98 -13.50 -4.63
CA GLY A 165 -3.59 -14.68 -5.43
C GLY A 165 -4.11 -14.61 -6.87
N VAL A 166 -4.08 -13.43 -7.49
CA VAL A 166 -4.46 -13.19 -8.89
C VAL A 166 -3.22 -12.99 -9.75
N ASP A 167 -3.32 -13.19 -11.04
CA ASP A 167 -2.21 -12.93 -11.95
C ASP A 167 -2.12 -11.44 -12.30
N PHE A 168 -0.92 -11.00 -12.75
CA PHE A 168 -0.70 -9.60 -13.12
C PHE A 168 -1.59 -9.14 -14.28
N ASP A 169 -2.02 -10.05 -15.14
CA ASP A 169 -2.87 -9.74 -16.28
C ASP A 169 -4.32 -9.46 -15.86
N ASP A 170 -4.72 -9.93 -14.67
CA ASP A 170 -6.03 -9.70 -14.07
C ASP A 170 -6.03 -8.51 -13.08
N ILE A 171 -4.92 -7.75 -13.01
CA ILE A 171 -4.83 -6.55 -12.19
C ILE A 171 -4.72 -5.33 -13.11
N HIS A 172 -5.74 -4.48 -13.08
CA HIS A 172 -5.79 -3.26 -13.87
C HIS A 172 -5.64 -2.02 -12.99
N VAL A 173 -5.08 -0.96 -13.54
CA VAL A 173 -4.94 0.31 -12.84
C VAL A 173 -5.66 1.40 -13.61
N VAL A 174 -6.46 2.19 -12.90
CA VAL A 174 -7.11 3.39 -13.43
C VAL A 174 -6.82 4.59 -12.53
N VAL A 175 -6.76 5.77 -13.11
CA VAL A 175 -6.63 7.01 -12.32
C VAL A 175 -8.02 7.52 -11.97
N GLN A 176 -8.27 7.73 -10.68
CA GLN A 176 -9.46 8.38 -10.13
C GLN A 176 -9.01 9.63 -9.35
N PRO A 177 -9.02 10.82 -9.99
CA PRO A 177 -8.34 12.00 -9.46
C PRO A 177 -8.82 12.50 -8.10
N LYS A 178 -10.10 12.26 -7.76
CA LYS A 178 -10.68 12.69 -6.48
C LYS A 178 -10.38 11.73 -5.31
N SER A 179 -9.83 10.53 -5.59
CA SER A 179 -9.53 9.48 -4.61
C SER A 179 -10.72 9.12 -3.71
N VAL A 180 -11.94 9.12 -4.26
CA VAL A 180 -13.17 8.74 -3.53
C VAL A 180 -13.58 7.30 -3.78
N ILE A 181 -13.19 6.71 -4.93
CA ILE A 181 -13.22 5.26 -5.15
C ILE A 181 -11.83 4.75 -4.80
N HIS A 182 -11.76 3.89 -3.78
CA HIS A 182 -10.47 3.39 -3.30
C HIS A 182 -9.97 2.17 -4.05
N SER A 183 -10.84 1.34 -4.63
CA SER A 183 -10.61 0.31 -5.66
C SER A 183 -11.91 -0.43 -5.95
N MET A 184 -11.85 -1.32 -6.94
CA MET A 184 -12.99 -2.09 -7.43
C MET A 184 -12.57 -3.51 -7.77
N ILE A 185 -13.55 -4.40 -7.90
CA ILE A 185 -13.39 -5.72 -8.49
C ILE A 185 -14.40 -5.90 -9.61
N GLN A 186 -14.08 -6.70 -10.59
CA GLN A 186 -15.00 -7.14 -11.63
C GLN A 186 -15.23 -8.64 -11.52
N PHE A 187 -16.46 -9.07 -11.62
CA PHE A 187 -16.85 -10.47 -11.71
C PHE A 187 -16.97 -10.94 -13.16
N LYS A 188 -16.95 -12.26 -13.38
CA LYS A 188 -17.04 -12.89 -14.73
C LYS A 188 -18.32 -12.56 -15.49
N ASP A 189 -19.38 -12.15 -14.81
CA ASP A 189 -20.62 -11.67 -15.43
C ASP A 189 -20.54 -10.21 -15.90
N GLY A 190 -19.40 -9.53 -15.66
CA GLY A 190 -19.16 -8.13 -15.98
C GLY A 190 -19.63 -7.14 -14.91
N SER A 191 -20.22 -7.60 -13.82
CA SER A 191 -20.59 -6.69 -12.72
C SER A 191 -19.34 -6.17 -11.99
N VAL A 192 -19.36 -4.89 -11.62
CA VAL A 192 -18.27 -4.23 -10.90
C VAL A 192 -18.75 -3.80 -9.52
N ILE A 193 -18.00 -4.16 -8.50
CA ILE A 193 -18.23 -3.71 -7.11
C ILE A 193 -17.11 -2.77 -6.71
N ALA A 194 -17.47 -1.61 -6.17
CA ALA A 194 -16.54 -0.57 -5.77
C ALA A 194 -16.71 -0.17 -4.30
N GLN A 195 -15.63 0.04 -3.60
CA GLN A 195 -15.65 0.63 -2.27
C GLN A 195 -15.36 2.14 -2.39
N LEU A 196 -16.24 2.94 -1.81
CA LEU A 196 -16.15 4.40 -1.82
C LEU A 196 -16.04 4.94 -0.39
N GLY A 197 -15.29 6.02 -0.24
CA GLY A 197 -15.15 6.73 1.02
C GLY A 197 -14.40 8.06 0.87
N THR A 198 -14.37 8.84 1.93
CA THR A 198 -13.45 9.98 2.02
C THR A 198 -12.00 9.49 2.13
N PRO A 199 -11.00 10.23 1.63
CA PRO A 199 -9.59 9.85 1.72
C PRO A 199 -9.07 9.97 3.16
N ASP A 200 -9.41 9.01 4.01
CA ASP A 200 -9.00 8.93 5.42
C ASP A 200 -8.56 7.50 5.77
N MET A 201 -7.30 7.34 6.16
CA MET A 201 -6.73 6.06 6.55
C MET A 201 -7.38 5.42 7.77
N LYS A 202 -8.12 6.17 8.59
CA LYS A 202 -8.87 5.60 9.72
C LYS A 202 -9.88 4.54 9.28
N LEU A 203 -10.45 4.66 8.08
CA LEU A 203 -11.42 3.72 7.55
C LEU A 203 -10.80 2.33 7.32
N PRO A 204 -9.74 2.17 6.50
CA PRO A 204 -9.12 0.86 6.29
C PRO A 204 -8.44 0.31 7.55
N ILE A 205 -7.82 1.16 8.38
CA ILE A 205 -7.23 0.76 9.67
C ILE A 205 -8.30 0.15 10.57
N GLN A 206 -9.44 0.84 10.73
CA GLN A 206 -10.54 0.35 11.55
C GLN A 206 -11.08 -0.97 11.02
N TYR A 207 -11.26 -1.09 9.69
CA TYR A 207 -11.80 -2.31 9.11
C TYR A 207 -10.86 -3.51 9.31
N ALA A 208 -9.55 -3.32 9.15
CA ALA A 208 -8.57 -4.37 9.42
C ALA A 208 -8.57 -4.84 10.88
N LEU A 209 -8.81 -3.91 11.84
CA LEU A 209 -8.79 -4.22 13.27
C LEU A 209 -10.11 -4.83 13.79
N PHE A 210 -11.22 -4.57 13.11
CA PHE A 210 -12.55 -5.00 13.56
C PHE A 210 -13.27 -5.94 12.59
N TYR A 211 -12.57 -6.40 11.55
CA TYR A 211 -13.15 -7.30 10.57
C TYR A 211 -13.93 -8.45 11.26
N PRO A 212 -15.13 -8.82 10.78
CA PRO A 212 -15.83 -8.29 9.59
C PRO A 212 -16.74 -7.08 9.86
N GLN A 213 -16.59 -6.40 10.97
CA GLN A 213 -17.52 -5.36 11.43
C GLN A 213 -17.13 -3.96 10.95
N HIS A 214 -18.10 -3.24 10.36
CA HIS A 214 -18.02 -1.79 10.21
C HIS A 214 -18.47 -1.12 11.50
N ARG A 215 -17.57 -0.38 12.14
CA ARG A 215 -17.88 0.34 13.39
C ARG A 215 -18.06 1.83 13.14
N ASN A 216 -18.70 2.51 14.08
CA ASN A 216 -18.84 3.95 14.00
C ASN A 216 -17.45 4.61 13.99
N LEU A 217 -17.24 5.50 13.02
CA LEU A 217 -16.02 6.28 12.84
C LEU A 217 -16.40 7.75 12.79
N ALA A 218 -15.79 8.56 13.65
CA ALA A 218 -15.93 10.00 13.61
C ALA A 218 -15.17 10.56 12.38
N GLY A 219 -15.76 11.52 11.69
CA GLY A 219 -15.18 12.17 10.52
C GLY A 219 -16.22 12.49 9.46
N GLU A 220 -15.75 13.06 8.37
CA GLU A 220 -16.59 13.41 7.23
C GLU A 220 -17.16 12.17 6.56
N ARG A 221 -18.38 12.29 6.04
CA ARG A 221 -19.03 11.29 5.21
C ARG A 221 -19.01 11.76 3.76
N LEU A 222 -18.96 10.80 2.84
CA LEU A 222 -19.07 11.11 1.43
C LEU A 222 -20.47 11.68 1.13
N ASP A 223 -20.50 12.89 0.57
CA ASP A 223 -21.72 13.59 0.17
C ASP A 223 -21.80 13.58 -1.36
N PHE A 224 -22.67 12.73 -1.90
CA PHE A 224 -22.82 12.57 -3.35
C PHE A 224 -23.37 13.81 -4.05
N ALA A 225 -24.17 14.63 -3.36
CA ALA A 225 -24.67 15.88 -3.92
C ALA A 225 -23.55 16.92 -4.10
N LYS A 226 -22.57 16.95 -3.20
CA LYS A 226 -21.36 17.79 -3.33
C LYS A 226 -20.36 17.18 -4.30
N LEU A 227 -20.23 15.87 -4.34
CA LEU A 227 -19.31 15.17 -5.23
C LEU A 227 -19.64 15.38 -6.70
N LYS A 228 -20.92 15.34 -7.06
CA LYS A 228 -21.54 15.54 -8.39
C LYS A 228 -21.11 14.50 -9.41
N GLU A 229 -19.81 14.39 -9.70
CA GLU A 229 -19.26 13.53 -10.74
C GLU A 229 -18.05 12.75 -10.24
N ILE A 230 -17.84 11.58 -10.82
CA ILE A 230 -16.65 10.75 -10.67
C ILE A 230 -16.07 10.53 -12.06
N THR A 231 -14.79 10.81 -12.22
CA THR A 231 -14.09 10.68 -13.50
C THR A 231 -12.96 9.67 -13.39
N PHE A 232 -12.65 9.02 -14.50
CA PHE A 232 -11.52 8.11 -14.63
C PHE A 232 -10.62 8.57 -15.78
N GLU A 233 -9.32 8.33 -15.63
CA GLU A 233 -8.30 8.62 -16.65
C GLU A 233 -7.39 7.39 -16.77
N GLU A 234 -6.75 7.23 -17.93
CA GLU A 234 -5.68 6.24 -18.09
C GLU A 234 -4.43 6.68 -17.32
N PRO A 235 -3.69 5.74 -16.68
CA PRO A 235 -2.41 6.07 -16.07
C PRO A 235 -1.42 6.55 -17.14
N PRO A 236 -0.68 7.66 -16.94
CA PRO A 236 0.26 8.20 -17.92
C PRO A 236 1.58 7.41 -17.94
N VAL A 237 1.50 6.12 -18.29
CA VAL A 237 2.63 5.16 -18.24
C VAL A 237 3.75 5.48 -19.25
N ASP A 238 3.49 6.26 -20.28
CA ASP A 238 4.52 6.72 -21.23
C ASP A 238 5.46 7.73 -20.60
N VAL A 239 5.00 8.44 -19.59
CA VAL A 239 5.73 9.52 -18.91
C VAL A 239 6.19 9.06 -17.53
N LEU A 240 5.32 8.43 -16.74
CA LEU A 240 5.60 7.96 -15.39
C LEU A 240 5.86 6.44 -15.40
N LYS A 241 7.13 6.05 -15.37
CA LYS A 241 7.59 4.68 -15.63
C LYS A 241 7.46 3.72 -14.44
N GLY A 242 7.14 4.21 -13.24
CA GLY A 242 7.10 3.39 -12.03
C GLY A 242 6.14 2.20 -12.13
N LEU A 243 4.94 2.42 -12.67
CA LEU A 243 3.94 1.35 -12.82
C LEU A 243 4.39 0.27 -13.84
N PRO A 244 4.84 0.58 -15.07
CA PRO A 244 5.39 -0.41 -15.99
C PRO A 244 6.57 -1.20 -15.42
N TYR A 245 7.47 -0.55 -14.69
CA TYR A 245 8.61 -1.23 -14.07
C TYR A 245 8.17 -2.24 -13.02
N ALA A 246 7.16 -1.93 -12.24
CA ALA A 246 6.64 -2.85 -11.25
C ALA A 246 5.96 -4.08 -11.89
N TYR A 247 5.16 -3.91 -12.93
CA TYR A 247 4.63 -5.05 -13.70
C TYR A 247 5.75 -5.93 -14.27
N LYS A 248 6.78 -5.31 -14.85
CA LYS A 248 7.94 -6.03 -15.37
C LYS A 248 8.66 -6.80 -14.27
N ALA A 249 8.96 -6.16 -13.15
CA ALA A 249 9.64 -6.78 -12.01
C ALA A 249 8.81 -7.93 -11.41
N GLY A 250 7.51 -7.71 -11.26
CA GLY A 250 6.59 -8.72 -10.75
C GLY A 250 6.49 -9.96 -11.65
N ARG A 251 6.41 -9.76 -12.99
CA ARG A 251 6.38 -10.87 -13.96
C ARG A 251 7.70 -11.63 -14.03
N ILE A 252 8.85 -10.98 -13.88
CA ILE A 252 10.15 -11.66 -13.76
C ILE A 252 10.18 -12.50 -12.48
N GLY A 253 9.61 -11.98 -11.39
CA GLY A 253 9.54 -12.69 -10.12
C GLY A 253 10.88 -12.84 -9.41
N GLY A 254 10.98 -13.85 -8.53
CA GLY A 254 12.19 -14.08 -7.74
C GLY A 254 12.57 -12.87 -6.89
N SER A 255 13.83 -12.43 -6.99
CA SER A 255 14.34 -11.27 -6.27
C SER A 255 14.03 -9.92 -6.94
N MET A 256 13.47 -9.91 -8.15
CA MET A 256 13.31 -8.67 -8.92
C MET A 256 12.40 -7.63 -8.25
N PRO A 257 11.27 -7.99 -7.61
CA PRO A 257 10.49 -7.02 -6.83
C PRO A 257 11.28 -6.39 -5.67
N THR A 258 12.16 -7.17 -5.02
CA THR A 258 13.05 -6.67 -3.96
C THR A 258 14.09 -5.69 -4.55
N VAL A 259 14.66 -5.99 -5.71
CA VAL A 259 15.60 -5.10 -6.41
C VAL A 259 14.90 -3.79 -6.77
N LEU A 260 13.69 -3.86 -7.35
CA LEU A 260 12.90 -2.67 -7.68
C LEU A 260 12.66 -1.81 -6.42
N ASN A 261 12.22 -2.42 -5.32
CA ASN A 261 11.96 -1.68 -4.08
C ASN A 261 13.24 -1.02 -3.53
N ALA A 262 14.35 -1.76 -3.48
CA ALA A 262 15.61 -1.24 -2.94
C ALA A 262 16.20 -0.12 -3.81
N ALA A 263 16.15 -0.27 -5.13
CA ALA A 263 16.57 0.76 -6.09
C ALA A 263 15.71 2.02 -5.93
N ASN A 264 14.39 1.85 -5.86
CA ASN A 264 13.46 2.97 -5.65
C ASN A 264 13.72 3.70 -4.31
N GLU A 265 13.89 2.97 -3.20
CA GLU A 265 14.21 3.59 -1.91
C GLU A 265 15.48 4.44 -2.00
N LYS A 266 16.51 3.94 -2.68
CA LYS A 266 17.77 4.67 -2.88
C LYS A 266 17.59 5.89 -3.79
N ALA A 267 16.91 5.73 -4.92
CA ALA A 267 16.65 6.80 -5.87
C ALA A 267 15.83 7.93 -5.24
N VAL A 268 14.76 7.58 -4.53
CA VAL A 268 13.92 8.56 -3.80
C VAL A 268 14.74 9.31 -2.75
N ALA A 269 15.61 8.62 -1.99
CA ALA A 269 16.47 9.29 -1.02
C ALA A 269 17.42 10.28 -1.70
N LEU A 270 18.04 9.91 -2.82
CA LEU A 270 18.93 10.80 -3.60
C LEU A 270 18.16 12.01 -4.14
N PHE A 271 16.95 11.83 -4.64
CA PHE A 271 16.11 12.92 -5.12
C PHE A 271 15.71 13.87 -3.98
N LEU A 272 15.27 13.35 -2.84
CA LEU A 272 14.92 14.14 -1.67
C LEU A 272 16.12 14.92 -1.11
N ASP A 273 17.33 14.39 -1.27
CA ASP A 273 18.61 15.04 -0.95
C ASP A 273 19.09 16.01 -2.08
N ARG A 274 18.32 16.16 -3.16
CA ARG A 274 18.63 17.00 -4.34
C ARG A 274 19.94 16.60 -5.04
N LYS A 275 20.32 15.32 -4.99
CA LYS A 275 21.51 14.77 -5.65
C LYS A 275 21.25 14.31 -7.06
N ILE A 276 19.99 14.07 -7.40
CA ILE A 276 19.50 13.69 -8.73
C ILE A 276 18.24 14.47 -9.07
N GLN A 277 17.87 14.52 -10.36
CA GLN A 277 16.62 15.10 -10.85
C GLN A 277 15.48 14.06 -10.77
N PHE A 278 14.24 14.51 -10.97
CA PHE A 278 13.06 13.66 -10.85
C PHE A 278 13.09 12.48 -11.84
N LEU A 279 13.44 12.72 -13.08
CA LEU A 279 13.48 11.66 -14.10
C LEU A 279 14.61 10.65 -13.88
N ASP A 280 15.71 11.05 -13.23
CA ASP A 280 16.83 10.15 -12.91
C ASP A 280 16.42 9.02 -11.96
N ILE A 281 15.28 9.18 -11.24
CA ILE A 281 14.71 8.13 -10.39
C ILE A 281 14.45 6.84 -11.20
N TYR A 282 14.10 6.98 -12.47
CA TYR A 282 13.80 5.83 -13.34
C TYR A 282 15.04 5.17 -13.95
N ASP A 283 16.19 5.85 -13.90
CA ASP A 283 17.45 5.39 -14.51
C ASP A 283 18.33 4.59 -13.51
N ILE A 284 18.01 4.67 -12.22
CA ILE A 284 18.68 3.94 -11.13
C ILE A 284 17.99 2.57 -10.88
#